data_f719b8c963255ec49dfdea17062fea92
#
_entry.id   f719b8c963255ec49dfdea17062fea92
#
_cell.length_a   1.000
_cell.length_b   1.000
_cell.length_c   1.000
_cell.angle_alpha   90.00
_cell.angle_beta   90.00
_cell.angle_gamma   90.00
#
_symmetry.space_group_name_H-M   'P 1'
#
loop_
_entity.id
_entity.type
_entity.pdbx_description
1 polymer ?
#
loop_
_entity_poly.entity_id
_entity_poly.type
_entity_poly.pdbx_seq_one_letter_code
_entity_poly.pdbx_strand_id
1 'polypeptide(L)'
;AQYEAFKKTLPDTIEIIDGGMVTTKEQSMAAGDMFRAADVDLVILQMLTYCTSYNMLPAVRDLDVPVVIVNVQKKLAPDYAKTDIPTWLGELYACGAIGEMVADLNRAGKRSAVITGVVEGGDPEVQAEIEDWCRAAQVRRRFRDTNIAQIGRPYPGMMDLYIDETNLYHRMFVYTKQFDWEQMWAIADNITDEAAIRAKAEDILATFDIEGGGTVEKVWDMAKYVVAFEQWVKDELLGMIASHYAGFGQGVAGKLD
;
A
#
# COMPACT_ATOMS: atom_id res chain seq x y z
N ALA A 1 -24.65 -10.04 -14.89
CA ALA A 1 -23.59 -10.44 -15.85
C ALA A 1 -22.40 -9.49 -15.81
N GLN A 2 -22.57 -8.18 -16.11
CA GLN A 2 -21.46 -7.20 -16.17
C GLN A 2 -20.74 -7.03 -14.82
N TYR A 3 -21.48 -6.93 -13.72
CA TYR A 3 -20.92 -6.86 -12.36
C TYR A 3 -20.06 -8.09 -12.02
N GLU A 4 -20.55 -9.30 -12.28
CA GLU A 4 -19.80 -10.53 -12.03
C GLU A 4 -18.58 -10.68 -12.96
N ALA A 5 -18.66 -10.15 -14.18
CA ALA A 5 -17.53 -10.12 -15.09
C ALA A 5 -16.44 -9.17 -14.56
N PHE A 6 -16.81 -8.00 -14.07
CA PHE A 6 -15.89 -7.03 -13.49
C PHE A 6 -15.16 -7.60 -12.25
N LYS A 7 -15.87 -8.24 -11.33
CA LYS A 7 -15.22 -8.84 -10.14
C LYS A 7 -14.11 -9.84 -10.51
N LYS A 8 -14.27 -10.57 -11.60
CA LYS A 8 -13.27 -11.53 -12.08
C LYS A 8 -12.03 -10.88 -12.71
N THR A 9 -12.07 -9.59 -12.98
CA THR A 9 -10.91 -8.84 -13.50
C THR A 9 -10.06 -8.20 -12.39
N LEU A 10 -10.53 -8.24 -11.14
CA LEU A 10 -9.78 -7.70 -10.02
C LEU A 10 -8.59 -8.61 -9.68
N PRO A 11 -7.48 -8.04 -9.16
CA PRO A 11 -6.28 -8.82 -8.83
C PRO A 11 -6.55 -9.94 -7.81
N ASP A 12 -5.96 -11.11 -8.02
CA ASP A 12 -6.06 -12.25 -7.08
C ASP A 12 -5.37 -11.99 -5.73
N THR A 13 -4.59 -10.91 -5.64
CA THR A 13 -3.82 -10.51 -4.44
C THR A 13 -4.64 -9.73 -3.42
N ILE A 14 -5.92 -9.46 -3.71
CA ILE A 14 -6.81 -8.70 -2.83
C ILE A 14 -7.96 -9.58 -2.31
N GLU A 15 -8.41 -9.27 -1.09
CA GLU A 15 -9.67 -9.79 -0.56
C GLU A 15 -10.81 -8.83 -0.94
N ILE A 16 -11.87 -9.38 -1.55
CA ILE A 16 -13.02 -8.59 -2.00
C ILE A 16 -14.14 -8.69 -0.95
N ILE A 17 -14.45 -7.54 -0.34
CA ILE A 17 -15.65 -7.38 0.49
C ILE A 17 -16.77 -6.84 -0.41
N ASP A 18 -17.64 -7.73 -0.84
CA ASP A 18 -18.66 -7.43 -1.85
C ASP A 18 -19.87 -6.69 -1.27
N GLY A 19 -19.98 -5.39 -1.53
CA GLY A 19 -21.11 -4.54 -1.13
C GLY A 19 -22.40 -4.79 -1.90
N GLY A 20 -22.36 -5.60 -2.95
CA GLY A 20 -23.50 -5.91 -3.79
C GLY A 20 -23.94 -4.75 -4.71
N MET A 21 -25.12 -4.93 -5.30
CA MET A 21 -25.78 -3.91 -6.11
C MET A 21 -26.51 -2.93 -5.22
N VAL A 22 -26.10 -1.67 -5.22
CA VAL A 22 -26.66 -0.61 -4.40
C VAL A 22 -27.54 0.30 -5.27
N THR A 23 -28.82 0.37 -4.95
CA THR A 23 -29.83 1.19 -5.67
C THR A 23 -30.63 2.08 -4.72
N THR A 24 -30.54 1.86 -3.40
CA THR A 24 -31.22 2.65 -2.38
C THR A 24 -30.25 3.09 -1.29
N LYS A 25 -30.63 4.13 -0.55
CA LYS A 25 -29.88 4.64 0.59
C LYS A 25 -29.66 3.55 1.65
N GLU A 26 -30.66 2.74 1.93
CA GLU A 26 -30.60 1.69 2.95
C GLU A 26 -29.58 0.61 2.58
N GLN A 27 -29.55 0.19 1.32
CA GLN A 27 -28.52 -0.72 0.80
C GLN A 27 -27.13 -0.12 0.91
N SER A 28 -26.99 1.17 0.61
CA SER A 28 -25.75 1.90 0.73
C SER A 28 -25.24 1.96 2.17
N MET A 29 -26.14 2.23 3.13
CA MET A 29 -25.81 2.22 4.56
C MET A 29 -25.36 0.82 5.00
N ALA A 30 -26.07 -0.23 4.62
CA ALA A 30 -25.70 -1.61 4.95
C ALA A 30 -24.33 -1.99 4.37
N ALA A 31 -24.03 -1.59 3.12
CA ALA A 31 -22.71 -1.78 2.53
C ALA A 31 -21.61 -1.02 3.32
N GLY A 32 -21.88 0.23 3.71
CA GLY A 32 -20.94 1.01 4.53
C GLY A 32 -20.67 0.40 5.90
N ASP A 33 -21.70 -0.15 6.55
CA ASP A 33 -21.54 -0.85 7.82
C ASP A 33 -20.67 -2.11 7.67
N MET A 34 -20.88 -2.87 6.60
CA MET A 34 -20.09 -4.04 6.27
C MET A 34 -18.63 -3.68 5.98
N PHE A 35 -18.38 -2.64 5.19
CA PHE A 35 -17.02 -2.17 4.86
C PHE A 35 -16.28 -1.70 6.11
N ARG A 36 -16.97 -1.00 7.01
CA ARG A 36 -16.39 -0.56 8.28
C ARG A 36 -16.05 -1.75 9.18
N ALA A 37 -16.94 -2.74 9.27
CA ALA A 37 -16.72 -3.94 10.08
C ALA A 37 -15.55 -4.78 9.54
N ALA A 38 -15.36 -4.81 8.23
CA ALA A 38 -14.25 -5.49 7.57
C ALA A 38 -12.95 -4.68 7.54
N ASP A 39 -12.95 -3.42 8.01
CA ASP A 39 -11.80 -2.51 8.01
C ASP A 39 -11.12 -2.44 6.63
N VAL A 40 -11.91 -2.16 5.58
CA VAL A 40 -11.43 -2.14 4.20
C VAL A 40 -10.39 -1.05 3.96
N ASP A 41 -9.47 -1.28 3.03
CA ASP A 41 -8.37 -0.35 2.71
C ASP A 41 -8.69 0.59 1.54
N LEU A 42 -9.63 0.19 0.69
CA LEU A 42 -10.04 0.88 -0.53
C LEU A 42 -11.49 0.57 -0.83
N VAL A 43 -12.24 1.54 -1.33
CA VAL A 43 -13.58 1.28 -1.90
C VAL A 43 -13.54 1.51 -3.39
N ILE A 44 -13.98 0.51 -4.17
CA ILE A 44 -14.17 0.60 -5.61
C ILE A 44 -15.67 0.75 -5.88
N LEU A 45 -16.07 1.85 -6.50
CA LEU A 45 -17.42 2.12 -6.96
C LEU A 45 -17.51 1.91 -8.47
N GLN A 46 -18.16 0.85 -8.91
CA GLN A 46 -18.44 0.66 -10.32
C GLN A 46 -19.82 1.22 -10.68
N MET A 47 -19.85 2.20 -11.56
CA MET A 47 -21.10 2.77 -12.06
C MET A 47 -21.63 1.92 -13.22
N LEU A 48 -22.63 1.09 -12.95
CA LEU A 48 -23.28 0.22 -13.96
C LEU A 48 -24.43 0.90 -14.68
N THR A 49 -25.03 1.90 -14.04
CA THR A 49 -26.13 2.73 -14.55
C THR A 49 -26.19 4.02 -13.74
N TYR A 50 -26.95 4.99 -14.20
CA TYR A 50 -27.15 6.22 -13.43
C TYR A 50 -27.72 5.90 -12.03
N CYS A 51 -27.06 6.46 -11.02
CA CYS A 51 -27.48 6.42 -9.63
C CYS A 51 -27.16 7.77 -8.99
N THR A 52 -28.09 8.31 -8.25
CA THR A 52 -27.88 9.60 -7.54
C THR A 52 -26.87 9.41 -6.40
N SER A 53 -26.08 10.43 -6.14
CA SER A 53 -25.07 10.44 -5.06
C SER A 53 -25.69 10.19 -3.68
N TYR A 54 -26.93 10.62 -3.46
CA TYR A 54 -27.69 10.36 -2.23
C TYR A 54 -27.78 8.85 -1.91
N ASN A 55 -27.88 8.00 -2.94
CA ASN A 55 -27.95 6.56 -2.77
C ASN A 55 -26.57 5.89 -2.64
N MET A 56 -25.48 6.59 -2.94
CA MET A 56 -24.12 6.02 -2.93
C MET A 56 -23.24 6.51 -1.78
N LEU A 57 -23.35 7.79 -1.41
CA LEU A 57 -22.54 8.42 -0.35
C LEU A 57 -22.58 7.68 1.00
N PRO A 58 -23.71 7.15 1.48
CA PRO A 58 -23.75 6.45 2.75
C PRO A 58 -22.79 5.26 2.85
N ALA A 59 -22.46 4.61 1.71
CA ALA A 59 -21.52 3.48 1.70
C ALA A 59 -20.09 3.89 2.09
N VAL A 60 -19.71 5.14 1.87
CA VAL A 60 -18.35 5.64 2.11
C VAL A 60 -18.27 6.74 3.15
N ARG A 61 -19.41 7.22 3.66
CA ARG A 61 -19.49 8.37 4.56
C ARG A 61 -18.57 8.27 5.77
N ASP A 62 -18.59 7.13 6.44
CA ASP A 62 -17.91 6.92 7.73
C ASP A 62 -16.55 6.18 7.57
N LEU A 63 -16.05 6.10 6.36
CA LEU A 63 -14.76 5.47 6.05
C LEU A 63 -13.68 6.53 5.79
N ASP A 64 -12.49 6.32 6.30
CA ASP A 64 -11.29 7.13 5.97
C ASP A 64 -10.35 6.36 5.02
N VAL A 65 -10.90 5.94 3.89
CA VAL A 65 -10.15 5.25 2.84
C VAL A 65 -10.38 5.94 1.49
N PRO A 66 -9.48 5.75 0.52
CA PRO A 66 -9.71 6.24 -0.83
C PRO A 66 -10.95 5.59 -1.47
N VAL A 67 -11.62 6.35 -2.31
CA VAL A 67 -12.76 5.88 -3.12
C VAL A 67 -12.37 5.99 -4.58
N VAL A 68 -12.32 4.86 -5.27
CA VAL A 68 -12.03 4.80 -6.71
C VAL A 68 -13.31 4.53 -7.47
N ILE A 69 -13.70 5.46 -8.32
CA ILE A 69 -14.87 5.34 -9.18
C ILE A 69 -14.43 4.73 -10.50
N VAL A 70 -14.92 3.55 -10.83
CA VAL A 70 -14.65 2.88 -12.10
C VAL A 70 -15.72 3.27 -13.11
N ASN A 71 -15.33 4.18 -13.99
CA ASN A 71 -16.13 4.73 -15.07
C ASN A 71 -15.83 4.00 -16.37
N VAL A 72 -16.40 2.81 -16.53
CA VAL A 72 -16.21 1.99 -17.74
C VAL A 72 -17.45 2.01 -18.61
N GLN A 73 -17.25 2.41 -19.86
CA GLN A 73 -18.28 2.45 -20.88
C GLN A 73 -18.30 1.14 -21.68
N LYS A 74 -19.42 0.83 -22.33
CA LYS A 74 -19.49 -0.35 -23.17
C LYS A 74 -18.64 -0.22 -24.44
N LYS A 75 -18.56 0.99 -25.01
CA LYS A 75 -17.88 1.27 -26.29
C LYS A 75 -16.87 2.39 -26.13
N LEU A 76 -15.78 2.31 -26.87
CA LEU A 76 -14.73 3.32 -26.90
C LEU A 76 -15.25 4.68 -27.44
N ALA A 77 -16.10 4.64 -28.46
CA ALA A 77 -16.70 5.83 -29.06
C ALA A 77 -18.12 5.53 -29.54
N PRO A 78 -19.06 6.50 -29.40
CA PRO A 78 -20.38 6.40 -30.00
C PRO A 78 -20.31 6.63 -31.52
N ASP A 79 -21.09 5.86 -32.26
CA ASP A 79 -21.41 6.17 -33.67
C ASP A 79 -22.62 7.14 -33.67
N TYR A 80 -22.35 8.44 -33.70
CA TYR A 80 -23.40 9.46 -33.61
C TYR A 80 -24.44 9.36 -34.73
N ALA A 81 -24.11 8.76 -35.89
CA ALA A 81 -25.06 8.56 -36.98
C ALA A 81 -26.09 7.45 -36.67
N LYS A 82 -25.77 6.55 -35.76
CA LYS A 82 -26.59 5.39 -35.39
C LYS A 82 -27.03 5.42 -33.90
N THR A 83 -26.56 6.37 -33.12
CA THR A 83 -26.88 6.45 -31.69
C THR A 83 -28.17 7.21 -31.49
N ASP A 84 -29.21 6.53 -31.14
CA ASP A 84 -30.46 7.13 -30.65
C ASP A 84 -30.41 7.40 -29.14
N ILE A 85 -31.44 8.04 -28.60
CA ILE A 85 -31.51 8.37 -27.16
C ILE A 85 -31.52 7.09 -26.30
N PRO A 86 -32.29 6.03 -26.58
CA PRO A 86 -32.23 4.79 -25.80
C PRO A 86 -30.85 4.15 -25.80
N THR A 87 -30.18 4.10 -26.94
CA THR A 87 -28.80 3.56 -27.05
C THR A 87 -27.83 4.41 -26.26
N TRP A 88 -27.91 5.74 -26.36
CA TRP A 88 -27.07 6.65 -25.60
C TRP A 88 -27.26 6.45 -24.10
N LEU A 89 -28.49 6.42 -23.61
CA LEU A 89 -28.81 6.20 -22.20
C LEU A 89 -28.32 4.84 -21.69
N GLY A 90 -28.46 3.78 -22.49
CA GLY A 90 -28.12 2.42 -22.09
C GLY A 90 -26.65 2.06 -22.21
N GLU A 91 -25.89 2.71 -23.10
CA GLU A 91 -24.51 2.34 -23.39
C GLU A 91 -23.47 3.37 -22.92
N LEU A 92 -23.84 4.65 -22.82
CA LEU A 92 -22.91 5.73 -22.54
C LEU A 92 -23.25 6.53 -21.27
N TYR A 93 -24.56 6.67 -20.96
CA TYR A 93 -25.00 7.52 -19.86
C TYR A 93 -24.82 6.89 -18.46
N ALA A 94 -24.45 5.62 -18.37
CA ALA A 94 -24.04 5.05 -17.08
C ALA A 94 -22.98 5.91 -16.38
N CYS A 95 -22.18 6.59 -17.19
CA CYS A 95 -21.13 7.52 -16.76
C CYS A 95 -21.65 8.92 -16.36
N GLY A 96 -22.92 9.23 -16.60
CA GLY A 96 -23.48 10.58 -16.35
C GLY A 96 -23.48 11.02 -14.89
N ALA A 97 -23.50 10.05 -13.97
CA ALA A 97 -23.45 10.34 -12.52
C ALA A 97 -22.03 10.59 -11.98
N ILE A 98 -20.98 10.40 -12.77
CA ILE A 98 -19.58 10.49 -12.27
C ILE A 98 -19.27 11.90 -11.78
N GLY A 99 -19.63 12.91 -12.55
CA GLY A 99 -19.40 14.33 -12.17
C GLY A 99 -20.13 14.70 -10.86
N GLU A 100 -21.36 14.24 -10.68
CA GLU A 100 -22.14 14.40 -9.45
C GLU A 100 -21.44 13.69 -8.29
N MET A 101 -21.07 12.44 -8.46
CA MET A 101 -20.42 11.63 -7.44
C MET A 101 -19.09 12.24 -6.98
N VAL A 102 -18.22 12.63 -7.91
CA VAL A 102 -16.94 13.28 -7.61
C VAL A 102 -17.15 14.60 -6.86
N ALA A 103 -18.11 15.44 -7.30
CA ALA A 103 -18.41 16.70 -6.65
C ALA A 103 -18.85 16.51 -5.19
N ASP A 104 -19.69 15.51 -4.94
CA ASP A 104 -20.20 15.25 -3.60
C ASP A 104 -19.17 14.57 -2.69
N LEU A 105 -18.35 13.66 -3.22
CA LEU A 105 -17.22 13.09 -2.48
C LEU A 105 -16.23 14.20 -2.06
N ASN A 106 -15.90 15.12 -2.97
CA ASN A 106 -15.02 16.26 -2.67
C ASN A 106 -15.61 17.16 -1.59
N ARG A 107 -16.91 17.48 -1.66
CA ARG A 107 -17.62 18.28 -0.64
C ARG A 107 -17.68 17.57 0.71
N ALA A 108 -17.77 16.23 0.69
CA ALA A 108 -17.71 15.39 1.90
C ALA A 108 -16.28 15.21 2.44
N GLY A 109 -15.27 15.82 1.82
CA GLY A 109 -13.86 15.69 2.22
C GLY A 109 -13.28 14.29 1.97
N LYS A 110 -13.88 13.51 1.07
CA LYS A 110 -13.40 12.17 0.71
C LYS A 110 -12.35 12.24 -0.39
N ARG A 111 -11.28 11.47 -0.23
CA ARG A 111 -10.29 11.29 -1.30
C ARG A 111 -10.88 10.37 -2.37
N SER A 112 -10.96 10.84 -3.59
CA SER A 112 -11.50 10.05 -4.69
C SER A 112 -10.65 10.17 -5.95
N ALA A 113 -10.72 9.14 -6.78
CA ALA A 113 -10.17 9.10 -8.13
C ALA A 113 -11.18 8.48 -9.09
N VAL A 114 -11.00 8.73 -10.37
CA VAL A 114 -11.85 8.17 -11.43
C VAL A 114 -10.95 7.44 -12.42
N ILE A 115 -11.22 6.16 -12.62
CA ILE A 115 -10.62 5.35 -13.68
C ILE A 115 -11.60 5.28 -14.84
N THR A 116 -11.19 5.70 -16.02
CA THR A 116 -12.05 5.73 -17.21
C THR A 116 -11.54 4.77 -18.27
N GLY A 117 -12.45 3.99 -18.86
CA GLY A 117 -12.10 3.05 -19.92
C GLY A 117 -13.29 2.32 -20.52
N VAL A 118 -13.05 1.17 -21.11
CA VAL A 118 -14.03 0.39 -21.89
C VAL A 118 -14.18 -1.01 -21.34
N VAL A 119 -15.41 -1.53 -21.32
CA VAL A 119 -15.70 -2.91 -20.86
C VAL A 119 -15.50 -3.94 -21.98
N GLU A 120 -15.99 -3.63 -23.20
CA GLU A 120 -15.97 -4.57 -24.32
C GLU A 120 -14.54 -4.80 -24.81
N GLY A 121 -14.12 -6.06 -24.83
CA GLY A 121 -12.79 -6.48 -25.25
C GLY A 121 -11.73 -6.44 -24.15
N GLY A 122 -12.08 -5.95 -22.97
CA GLY A 122 -11.14 -5.69 -21.87
C GLY A 122 -10.35 -4.40 -22.10
N ASP A 123 -9.86 -3.81 -21.02
CA ASP A 123 -9.06 -2.60 -21.05
C ASP A 123 -7.86 -2.78 -20.11
N PRO A 124 -6.67 -3.08 -20.66
CA PRO A 124 -5.50 -3.35 -19.86
C PRO A 124 -5.04 -2.11 -19.05
N GLU A 125 -5.33 -0.89 -19.51
CA GLU A 125 -5.00 0.33 -18.77
C GLU A 125 -5.88 0.46 -17.52
N VAL A 126 -7.17 0.19 -17.65
CA VAL A 126 -8.11 0.14 -16.50
C VAL A 126 -7.66 -0.90 -15.47
N GLN A 127 -7.24 -2.08 -15.92
CA GLN A 127 -6.76 -3.14 -15.04
C GLN A 127 -5.49 -2.73 -14.29
N ALA A 128 -4.52 -2.17 -15.01
CA ALA A 128 -3.26 -1.71 -14.42
C ALA A 128 -3.50 -0.60 -13.38
N GLU A 129 -4.38 0.35 -13.68
CA GLU A 129 -4.70 1.45 -12.75
C GLU A 129 -5.44 0.95 -11.50
N ILE A 130 -6.36 -0.01 -11.64
CA ILE A 130 -7.01 -0.66 -10.48
C ILE A 130 -5.96 -1.37 -9.61
N GLU A 131 -5.03 -2.10 -10.23
CA GLU A 131 -3.97 -2.80 -9.52
C GLU A 131 -3.05 -1.83 -8.77
N ASP A 132 -2.71 -0.70 -9.36
CA ASP A 132 -1.89 0.34 -8.72
C ASP A 132 -2.61 0.95 -7.51
N TRP A 133 -3.92 1.19 -7.59
CA TRP A 133 -4.71 1.63 -6.45
C TRP A 133 -4.75 0.60 -5.32
N CYS A 134 -4.91 -0.68 -5.66
CA CYS A 134 -4.86 -1.77 -4.68
C CYS A 134 -3.49 -1.86 -3.99
N ARG A 135 -2.40 -1.73 -4.75
CA ARG A 135 -1.03 -1.68 -4.22
C ARG A 135 -0.82 -0.46 -3.31
N ALA A 136 -1.29 0.72 -3.71
CA ALA A 136 -1.20 1.92 -2.88
C ALA A 136 -1.97 1.78 -1.56
N ALA A 137 -3.17 1.20 -1.60
CA ALA A 137 -3.95 0.88 -0.41
C ALA A 137 -3.24 -0.13 0.51
N GLN A 138 -2.62 -1.17 -0.07
CA GLN A 138 -1.81 -2.14 0.67
C GLN A 138 -0.59 -1.47 1.35
N VAL A 139 0.08 -0.54 0.66
CA VAL A 139 1.19 0.22 1.26
C VAL A 139 0.69 1.03 2.46
N ARG A 140 -0.43 1.75 2.31
CA ARG A 140 -1.04 2.50 3.42
C ARG A 140 -1.36 1.61 4.62
N ARG A 141 -1.91 0.42 4.38
CA ARG A 141 -2.19 -0.58 5.43
C ARG A 141 -0.91 -1.01 6.13
N ARG A 142 0.13 -1.37 5.37
CA ARG A 142 1.42 -1.78 5.93
C ARG A 142 2.08 -0.69 6.76
N PHE A 143 1.98 0.57 6.36
CA PHE A 143 2.46 1.69 7.18
C PHE A 143 1.76 1.78 8.53
N ARG A 144 0.44 1.57 8.56
CA ARG A 144 -0.35 1.58 9.80
C ARG A 144 0.02 0.45 10.75
N ASP A 145 0.36 -0.71 10.20
CA ASP A 145 0.58 -1.95 10.95
C ASP A 145 2.06 -2.23 11.21
N THR A 146 2.97 -1.29 10.89
CA THR A 146 4.41 -1.48 11.04
C THR A 146 5.05 -0.41 11.92
N ASN A 147 6.28 -0.71 12.40
CA ASN A 147 7.15 0.25 13.05
C ASN A 147 8.31 0.62 12.14
N ILE A 148 8.82 1.84 12.28
CA ILE A 148 10.08 2.27 11.68
C ILE A 148 11.14 2.30 12.77
N ALA A 149 12.26 1.62 12.57
CA ALA A 149 13.43 1.81 13.42
C ALA A 149 14.23 2.99 12.92
N GLN A 150 14.59 3.89 13.82
CA GLN A 150 15.59 4.92 13.59
C GLN A 150 16.81 4.59 14.44
N ILE A 151 17.94 4.30 13.79
CA ILE A 151 19.18 3.92 14.45
C ILE A 151 20.16 5.10 14.41
N GLY A 152 20.78 5.41 15.56
CA GLY A 152 21.71 6.51 15.70
C GLY A 152 21.02 7.86 15.81
N ARG A 153 21.79 8.92 15.63
CA ARG A 153 21.33 10.31 15.80
C ARG A 153 21.53 11.12 14.53
N PRO A 154 20.62 12.06 14.25
CA PRO A 154 20.85 13.05 13.20
C PRO A 154 22.19 13.75 13.40
N TYR A 155 22.90 14.02 12.32
CA TYR A 155 24.15 14.78 12.39
C TYR A 155 23.86 16.20 12.89
N PRO A 156 24.60 16.67 13.94
CA PRO A 156 24.33 17.97 14.52
C PRO A 156 24.44 19.10 13.49
N GLY A 157 23.42 19.95 13.42
CA GLY A 157 23.38 21.10 12.54
C GLY A 157 22.77 20.82 11.14
N MET A 158 22.54 19.58 10.76
CA MET A 158 21.78 19.24 9.53
C MET A 158 20.28 19.18 9.84
N MET A 159 19.63 20.34 9.79
CA MET A 159 18.24 20.49 10.21
C MET A 159 17.25 19.75 9.29
N ASP A 160 17.65 19.44 8.07
CA ASP A 160 16.91 18.64 7.09
C ASP A 160 16.78 17.17 7.49
N LEU A 161 17.61 16.69 8.42
CA LEU A 161 17.55 15.34 8.98
C LEU A 161 16.60 15.22 10.19
N TYR A 162 16.11 16.35 10.72
CA TYR A 162 15.16 16.31 11.84
C TYR A 162 13.75 16.09 11.34
N ILE A 163 13.03 15.18 12.00
CA ILE A 163 11.62 14.88 11.69
C ILE A 163 10.75 15.19 12.89
N ASP A 164 9.51 15.56 12.61
CA ASP A 164 8.43 15.61 13.60
C ASP A 164 7.73 14.25 13.61
N GLU A 165 8.08 13.41 14.57
CA GLU A 165 7.55 12.05 14.72
C GLU A 165 6.05 12.06 14.99
N THR A 166 5.54 13.08 15.71
CA THR A 166 4.10 13.22 15.96
C THR A 166 3.34 13.50 14.67
N ASN A 167 3.90 14.37 13.81
CA ASN A 167 3.30 14.66 12.50
C ASN A 167 3.40 13.45 11.57
N LEU A 168 4.50 12.70 11.61
CA LEU A 168 4.65 11.46 10.87
C LEU A 168 3.58 10.43 11.27
N TYR A 169 3.40 10.24 12.59
CA TYR A 169 2.36 9.36 13.11
C TYR A 169 0.96 9.83 12.70
N HIS A 170 0.67 11.12 12.83
CA HIS A 170 -0.64 11.67 12.44
C HIS A 170 -0.97 11.46 10.95
N ARG A 171 0.03 11.60 10.06
CA ARG A 171 -0.18 11.51 8.62
C ARG A 171 -0.16 10.08 8.07
N MET A 172 0.68 9.22 8.64
CA MET A 172 0.99 7.90 8.08
C MET A 172 0.66 6.75 9.04
N PHE A 173 0.28 7.05 10.28
CA PHE A 173 0.04 6.08 11.36
C PHE A 173 1.26 5.22 11.71
N VAL A 174 2.44 5.65 11.32
CA VAL A 174 3.70 4.95 11.55
C VAL A 174 4.25 5.30 12.93
N TYR A 175 4.63 4.30 13.69
CA TYR A 175 5.34 4.48 14.94
C TYR A 175 6.85 4.36 14.74
N THR A 176 7.60 5.37 15.19
CA THR A 176 9.06 5.40 15.12
C THR A 176 9.67 4.91 16.43
N LYS A 177 10.48 3.85 16.37
CA LYS A 177 11.28 3.34 17.48
C LYS A 177 12.71 3.83 17.36
N GLN A 178 13.23 4.44 18.44
CA GLN A 178 14.60 4.94 18.47
C GLN A 178 15.54 3.88 19.04
N PHE A 179 16.68 3.67 18.37
CA PHE A 179 17.72 2.74 18.78
C PHE A 179 19.11 3.39 18.69
N ASP A 180 19.98 3.02 19.59
CA ASP A 180 21.40 3.38 19.51
C ASP A 180 22.19 2.25 18.84
N TRP A 181 23.33 2.58 18.21
CA TRP A 181 24.19 1.58 17.57
C TRP A 181 24.73 0.56 18.56
N GLU A 182 25.00 0.95 19.83
CA GLU A 182 25.43 0.06 20.88
C GLU A 182 24.41 -1.05 21.17
N GLN A 183 23.12 -0.74 21.10
CA GLN A 183 22.06 -1.78 21.24
C GLN A 183 22.11 -2.77 20.09
N MET A 184 22.35 -2.29 18.87
CA MET A 184 22.45 -3.15 17.70
C MET A 184 23.64 -4.10 17.79
N TRP A 185 24.80 -3.59 18.25
CA TRP A 185 25.99 -4.42 18.43
C TRP A 185 25.81 -5.44 19.54
N ALA A 186 25.15 -5.09 20.65
CA ALA A 186 24.84 -6.00 21.72
C ALA A 186 23.94 -7.17 21.26
N ILE A 187 22.97 -6.91 20.36
CA ILE A 187 22.15 -7.97 19.76
C ILE A 187 23.04 -8.93 18.96
N ALA A 188 23.91 -8.41 18.11
CA ALA A 188 24.81 -9.22 17.30
C ALA A 188 25.78 -10.04 18.15
N ASP A 189 26.34 -9.47 19.23
CA ASP A 189 27.25 -10.19 20.14
C ASP A 189 26.57 -11.39 20.80
N ASN A 190 25.26 -11.36 21.00
CA ASN A 190 24.48 -12.45 21.60
C ASN A 190 24.04 -13.54 20.61
N ILE A 191 24.28 -13.40 19.33
CA ILE A 191 23.97 -14.46 18.34
C ILE A 191 24.97 -15.59 18.48
N THR A 192 24.47 -16.78 18.82
CA THR A 192 25.27 -18.01 19.05
C THR A 192 24.92 -19.14 18.09
N ASP A 193 23.95 -18.96 17.21
CA ASP A 193 23.57 -19.96 16.21
C ASP A 193 24.56 -19.97 15.04
N GLU A 194 25.63 -20.75 15.20
CA GLU A 194 26.66 -20.90 14.17
C GLU A 194 26.13 -21.47 12.86
N ALA A 195 25.09 -22.29 12.90
CA ALA A 195 24.50 -22.87 11.70
C ALA A 195 23.78 -21.79 10.87
N ALA A 196 23.01 -20.90 11.53
CA ALA A 196 22.38 -19.75 10.88
C ALA A 196 23.41 -18.77 10.32
N ILE A 197 24.49 -18.49 11.07
CA ILE A 197 25.57 -17.61 10.60
C ILE A 197 26.25 -18.21 9.35
N ARG A 198 26.57 -19.51 9.37
CA ARG A 198 27.18 -20.21 8.23
C ARG A 198 26.29 -20.17 6.99
N ALA A 199 25.01 -20.51 7.14
CA ALA A 199 24.05 -20.45 6.04
C ALA A 199 23.95 -19.04 5.44
N LYS A 200 23.97 -18.00 6.28
CA LYS A 200 23.96 -16.61 5.83
C LYS A 200 25.28 -16.23 5.13
N ALA A 201 26.42 -16.70 5.62
CA ALA A 201 27.71 -16.48 4.97
C ALA A 201 27.76 -17.11 3.58
N GLU A 202 27.24 -18.33 3.43
CA GLU A 202 27.13 -19.01 2.14
C GLU A 202 26.16 -18.24 1.17
N ASP A 203 25.03 -17.73 1.67
CA ASP A 203 24.09 -16.90 0.91
C ASP A 203 24.75 -15.59 0.42
N ILE A 204 25.52 -14.91 1.27
CA ILE A 204 26.29 -13.72 0.91
C ILE A 204 27.29 -14.04 -0.23
N LEU A 205 28.05 -15.13 -0.10
CA LEU A 205 29.02 -15.56 -1.09
C LEU A 205 28.39 -15.99 -2.42
N ALA A 206 27.16 -16.52 -2.38
CA ALA A 206 26.41 -16.87 -3.58
C ALA A 206 25.79 -15.66 -4.29
N THR A 207 25.49 -14.62 -3.50
CA THR A 207 24.77 -13.43 -4.00
C THR A 207 25.70 -12.31 -4.47
N PHE A 208 26.87 -12.14 -3.83
CA PHE A 208 27.79 -11.04 -4.07
C PHE A 208 29.15 -11.53 -4.60
N ASP A 209 29.69 -10.81 -5.57
CA ASP A 209 31.07 -11.00 -6.01
C ASP A 209 32.00 -10.22 -5.07
N ILE A 210 32.86 -10.95 -4.37
CA ILE A 210 33.75 -10.36 -3.36
C ILE A 210 35.15 -10.20 -3.96
N GLU A 211 35.57 -8.97 -4.13
CA GLU A 211 36.91 -8.62 -4.65
C GLU A 211 38.01 -9.28 -3.81
N GLY A 212 38.93 -9.92 -4.49
CA GLY A 212 40.04 -10.68 -3.84
C GLY A 212 39.64 -12.06 -3.32
N GLY A 213 38.43 -12.54 -3.64
CA GLY A 213 37.91 -13.85 -3.26
C GLY A 213 37.34 -13.89 -1.85
N GLY A 214 36.09 -14.37 -1.72
CA GLY A 214 35.39 -14.56 -0.47
C GLY A 214 35.51 -15.97 0.08
N THR A 215 35.60 -16.11 1.40
CA THR A 215 35.42 -17.38 2.11
C THR A 215 34.43 -17.18 3.26
N VAL A 216 33.85 -18.26 3.77
CA VAL A 216 32.91 -18.21 4.91
C VAL A 216 33.54 -17.49 6.10
N GLU A 217 34.82 -17.74 6.37
CA GLU A 217 35.55 -17.13 7.49
C GLU A 217 35.69 -15.62 7.33
N LYS A 218 35.95 -15.15 6.10
CA LYS A 218 36.09 -13.70 5.81
C LYS A 218 34.78 -12.93 5.95
N VAL A 219 33.64 -13.55 5.69
CA VAL A 219 32.32 -12.92 5.78
C VAL A 219 31.56 -13.30 7.04
N TRP A 220 32.20 -14.04 7.96
CA TRP A 220 31.55 -14.59 9.15
C TRP A 220 30.93 -13.51 10.02
N ASP A 221 31.67 -12.46 10.37
CA ASP A 221 31.18 -11.39 11.21
C ASP A 221 30.08 -10.60 10.52
N MET A 222 30.21 -10.33 9.23
CA MET A 222 29.14 -9.71 8.44
C MET A 222 27.88 -10.56 8.47
N ALA A 223 27.99 -11.88 8.24
CA ALA A 223 26.88 -12.80 8.29
C ALA A 223 26.21 -12.81 9.67
N LYS A 224 27.00 -12.80 10.75
CA LYS A 224 26.52 -12.71 12.13
C LYS A 224 25.68 -11.44 12.35
N TYR A 225 26.14 -10.28 11.86
CA TYR A 225 25.39 -9.04 11.95
C TYR A 225 24.09 -9.10 11.14
N VAL A 226 24.11 -9.68 9.93
CA VAL A 226 22.89 -9.82 9.12
C VAL A 226 21.86 -10.70 9.84
N VAL A 227 22.28 -11.85 10.40
CA VAL A 227 21.39 -12.73 11.20
C VAL A 227 20.80 -11.96 12.38
N ALA A 228 21.62 -11.17 13.10
CA ALA A 228 21.16 -10.37 14.20
C ALA A 228 20.11 -9.32 13.78
N PHE A 229 20.35 -8.61 12.67
CA PHE A 229 19.42 -7.63 12.15
C PHE A 229 18.11 -8.27 11.68
N GLU A 230 18.16 -9.41 10.99
CA GLU A 230 16.97 -10.14 10.57
C GLU A 230 16.12 -10.60 11.77
N GLN A 231 16.75 -11.06 12.83
CA GLN A 231 16.04 -11.43 14.06
C GLN A 231 15.43 -10.20 14.74
N TRP A 232 16.20 -9.13 14.88
CA TRP A 232 15.73 -7.88 15.48
C TRP A 232 14.55 -7.27 14.71
N VAL A 233 14.57 -7.29 13.37
CA VAL A 233 13.47 -6.82 12.52
C VAL A 233 12.18 -7.56 12.85
N LYS A 234 12.27 -8.89 13.06
CA LYS A 234 11.12 -9.73 13.42
C LYS A 234 10.63 -9.44 14.85
N ASP A 235 11.54 -9.37 15.80
CA ASP A 235 11.21 -9.19 17.22
C ASP A 235 10.56 -7.82 17.48
N GLU A 236 11.01 -6.79 16.78
CA GLU A 236 10.51 -5.43 16.90
C GLU A 236 9.36 -5.08 15.95
N LEU A 237 8.93 -6.03 15.09
CA LEU A 237 7.88 -5.84 14.09
C LEU A 237 8.17 -4.65 13.17
N LEU A 238 9.40 -4.59 12.64
CA LEU A 238 9.85 -3.49 11.80
C LEU A 238 9.50 -3.74 10.33
N GLY A 239 8.93 -2.73 9.68
CA GLY A 239 8.75 -2.72 8.23
C GLY A 239 9.80 -1.89 7.51
N MET A 240 10.47 -1.00 8.24
CA MET A 240 11.50 -0.12 7.69
C MET A 240 12.59 0.18 8.72
N ILE A 241 13.80 0.45 8.22
CA ILE A 241 14.95 0.90 9.00
C ILE A 241 15.50 2.16 8.35
N ALA A 242 15.68 3.21 9.15
CA ALA A 242 16.42 4.40 8.79
C ALA A 242 17.64 4.50 9.73
N SER A 243 18.83 4.66 9.17
CA SER A 243 20.06 4.72 9.96
C SER A 243 20.83 6.01 9.74
N HIS A 244 21.29 6.61 10.80
CA HIS A 244 22.27 7.69 10.79
C HIS A 244 23.65 7.13 11.10
N TYR A 245 24.66 7.59 10.37
CA TYR A 245 26.04 7.14 10.57
C TYR A 245 26.69 7.67 11.85
N ALA A 246 26.16 8.75 12.42
CA ALA A 246 26.67 9.31 13.65
C ALA A 246 26.49 8.30 14.81
N GLY A 247 27.59 7.92 15.43
CA GLY A 247 27.63 6.87 16.45
C GLY A 247 28.01 5.48 15.91
N PHE A 248 27.99 5.27 14.60
CA PHE A 248 28.39 4.02 13.98
C PHE A 248 29.87 3.68 14.22
N GLY A 249 30.75 4.67 14.11
CA GLY A 249 32.21 4.46 14.03
C GLY A 249 32.94 4.19 15.33
N GLN A 250 32.34 4.35 16.52
CA GLN A 250 33.08 4.18 17.79
C GLN A 250 33.04 2.74 18.32
N GLY A 251 32.10 1.92 17.88
CA GLY A 251 31.99 0.51 18.27
C GLY A 251 32.38 -0.50 17.19
N VAL A 252 32.39 -0.08 15.93
CA VAL A 252 32.51 -0.96 14.75
C VAL A 252 33.85 -0.88 14.09
N ALA A 253 34.53 0.28 14.13
CA ALA A 253 35.86 0.44 13.53
C ALA A 253 36.91 -0.52 14.09
N GLY A 254 36.65 -1.16 15.22
CA GLY A 254 37.47 -2.24 15.76
C GLY A 254 36.88 -3.64 15.60
N LYS A 255 35.72 -3.79 14.95
CA LYS A 255 35.04 -5.09 14.80
C LYS A 255 34.83 -5.54 13.35
N LEU A 256 35.05 -4.64 12.39
CA LEU A 256 34.94 -4.91 10.96
C LEU A 256 36.28 -4.81 10.19
N ASP A 257 37.42 -4.64 10.91
CA ASP A 257 38.76 -4.73 10.33
C ASP A 257 39.15 -6.18 10.05
#